data_987ed2d867957cdd170d9cf1c065cdfc
#
_entry.id   987ed2d867957cdd170d9cf1c065cdfc
#
_cell.length_a   1.000
_cell.length_b   1.000
_cell.length_c   1.000
_cell.angle_alpha   90.00
_cell.angle_beta   90.00
_cell.angle_gamma   90.00
#
_symmetry.space_group_name_H-M   'P 1'
#
loop_
_entity.id
_entity.type
_entity.pdbx_description
1 polymer ?
#
loop_
_entity_poly.entity_id
_entity_poly.type
_entity_poly.pdbx_seq_one_letter_code
_entity_poly.pdbx_strand_id
1 'polypeptide(L)'
;MINLFILGLLGENFMWTIPADAEKPIDKRTIRYVKEGKVELKPFIKWAGGKTQLLPEIQKFIPDSGDKVLTKYAEPMVGGGALLFNVLSKYDFEELYISDINPELINCYQVIKSDVERLISKLLTLQTEFLSYNTEKRKLFYYNIRTRFNTLQLNNKTSCEKASLFIFLNKTCFNGLYRVNKKGEYNVPMGDYKNPKICDEKNLMNVAKALQNVVIVCGDYSKSKVFIDNDTFVYRLFPALALQVGFGVR
;
A
#
# COMPACT_ATOMS: atom_id res chain seq x y z
N MET A 1 1.90 16.21 23.60
CA MET A 1 2.94 16.17 22.55
C MET A 1 2.65 14.97 21.67
N ILE A 2 2.33 15.18 20.41
CA ILE A 2 2.08 14.10 19.44
C ILE A 2 3.46 13.50 19.11
N ASN A 3 3.73 12.26 19.53
CA ASN A 3 4.96 11.58 19.15
C ASN A 3 4.88 11.14 17.68
N LEU A 4 5.43 11.99 16.82
CA LEU A 4 5.54 11.77 15.40
C LEU A 4 6.87 11.05 15.13
N PHE A 5 6.84 9.74 14.83
CA PHE A 5 8.05 9.06 14.38
C PHE A 5 8.35 9.48 12.93
N ILE A 6 9.38 10.31 12.77
CA ILE A 6 9.90 10.75 11.46
C ILE A 6 11.12 9.91 11.15
N LEU A 7 11.02 9.01 10.16
CA LEU A 7 12.17 8.32 9.59
C LEU A 7 12.65 9.08 8.34
N GLY A 8 13.81 9.71 8.43
CA GLY A 8 14.45 10.42 7.30
C GLY A 8 15.48 9.55 6.59
N LEU A 9 15.60 9.69 5.28
CA LEU A 9 16.65 9.07 4.44
C LEU A 9 17.76 10.08 4.20
N LEU A 10 19.02 9.74 4.53
CA LEU A 10 20.20 10.52 4.20
C LEU A 10 21.22 9.65 3.44
N GLY A 11 21.62 10.11 2.24
CA GLY A 11 22.85 9.71 1.55
C GLY A 11 22.82 8.49 0.65
N GLU A 12 23.84 8.37 -0.21
CA GLU A 12 24.02 7.42 -1.33
C GLU A 12 24.13 5.93 -0.94
N ASN A 13 24.29 5.62 0.31
CA ASN A 13 24.12 4.28 0.87
C ASN A 13 22.89 4.31 1.75
N PHE A 14 21.87 3.54 1.39
CA PHE A 14 20.62 3.41 2.14
C PHE A 14 20.87 2.90 3.58
N MET A 15 21.61 3.66 4.34
CA MET A 15 21.75 3.46 5.78
C MET A 15 20.75 4.36 6.47
N TRP A 16 19.80 3.72 7.12
CA TRP A 16 18.88 4.37 8.04
C TRP A 16 19.70 4.86 9.24
N THR A 17 20.05 6.13 9.25
CA THR A 17 20.56 6.73 10.47
C THR A 17 19.37 7.19 11.31
N ILE A 18 19.04 6.39 12.31
CA ILE A 18 18.41 6.92 13.50
C ILE A 18 19.45 7.89 14.09
N PRO A 19 19.09 9.14 14.42
CA PRO A 19 19.99 9.99 15.17
C PRO A 19 20.56 9.18 16.33
N ALA A 20 21.88 9.18 16.51
CA ALA A 20 22.56 8.39 17.53
C ALA A 20 22.12 8.75 18.96
N ASP A 21 21.42 9.87 19.10
CA ASP A 21 20.82 10.45 20.29
C ASP A 21 19.29 10.28 20.37
N ALA A 22 18.67 9.55 19.42
CA ALA A 22 17.29 9.13 19.56
C ALA A 22 17.20 8.07 20.66
N GLU A 23 17.31 8.51 21.92
CA GLU A 23 16.82 7.70 23.03
C GLU A 23 15.38 7.29 22.71
N LYS A 24 15.09 5.97 22.83
CA LYS A 24 13.71 5.49 22.82
C LYS A 24 12.94 6.42 23.74
N PRO A 25 11.99 7.23 23.25
CA PRO A 25 11.21 8.03 24.17
C PRO A 25 10.62 7.04 25.17
N ILE A 26 10.74 7.32 26.46
CA ILE A 26 10.08 6.57 27.52
C ILE A 26 8.58 6.88 27.35
N ASP A 27 8.00 6.30 26.32
CA ASP A 27 6.58 6.39 26.06
C ASP A 27 5.92 5.31 26.92
N LYS A 28 5.21 5.73 27.96
CA LYS A 28 4.42 4.83 28.81
C LYS A 28 3.22 4.21 28.11
N ARG A 29 3.13 4.36 26.79
CA ARG A 29 2.05 3.81 25.97
C ARG A 29 2.46 2.50 25.34
N THR A 30 1.52 1.62 25.12
CA THR A 30 1.70 0.31 24.47
C THR A 30 0.61 0.07 23.43
N ILE A 31 0.86 -0.90 22.56
CA ILE A 31 -0.14 -1.40 21.62
C ILE A 31 -0.49 -2.82 22.00
N ARG A 32 -1.80 -3.12 22.04
CA ARG A 32 -2.28 -4.45 22.39
C ARG A 32 -1.89 -5.47 21.31
N TYR A 33 -1.10 -6.48 21.69
CA TYR A 33 -0.86 -7.64 20.84
C TYR A 33 -2.10 -8.50 20.71
N VAL A 34 -2.37 -9.01 19.52
CA VAL A 34 -3.39 -10.03 19.33
C VAL A 34 -2.79 -11.38 19.71
N LYS A 35 -3.45 -12.07 20.65
CA LYS A 35 -3.16 -13.46 20.94
C LYS A 35 -3.42 -14.32 19.69
N GLU A 36 -2.58 -15.31 19.47
CA GLU A 36 -2.48 -16.25 18.36
C GLU A 36 -3.73 -16.47 17.48
N GLY A 37 -3.56 -16.51 16.15
CA GLY A 37 -4.59 -16.92 15.20
C GLY A 37 -4.92 -15.93 14.08
N LYS A 38 -4.31 -14.73 14.03
CA LYS A 38 -4.51 -13.84 12.88
C LYS A 38 -3.77 -14.35 11.64
N VAL A 39 -4.45 -14.26 10.51
CA VAL A 39 -3.94 -14.66 9.20
C VAL A 39 -2.87 -13.66 8.75
N GLU A 40 -1.73 -14.15 8.26
CA GLU A 40 -0.72 -13.31 7.63
C GLU A 40 -1.32 -12.59 6.40
N LEU A 41 -1.31 -11.27 6.43
CA LEU A 41 -1.77 -10.42 5.35
C LEU A 41 -0.57 -9.94 4.53
N LYS A 42 -0.74 -9.85 3.20
CA LYS A 42 0.32 -9.39 2.28
C LYS A 42 -0.19 -8.25 1.39
N PRO A 43 0.69 -7.33 0.96
CA PRO A 43 0.35 -6.36 -0.06
C PRO A 43 -0.25 -7.03 -1.30
N PHE A 44 -1.41 -6.54 -1.75
CA PHE A 44 -2.09 -7.07 -2.93
C PHE A 44 -1.45 -6.59 -4.24
N ILE A 45 -0.60 -5.57 -4.20
CA ILE A 45 0.19 -5.02 -5.31
C ILE A 45 1.66 -4.88 -4.92
N LYS A 46 2.53 -4.73 -5.92
CA LYS A 46 3.89 -4.24 -5.75
C LYS A 46 3.85 -2.72 -5.76
N TRP A 47 4.54 -2.07 -4.84
CA TRP A 47 4.58 -0.61 -4.77
C TRP A 47 6.00 -0.11 -4.56
N ALA A 48 6.43 0.88 -5.38
CA ALA A 48 7.75 1.46 -5.25
C ALA A 48 7.93 2.06 -3.85
N GLY A 49 9.06 1.80 -3.23
CA GLY A 49 9.29 2.19 -1.84
C GLY A 49 8.57 1.30 -0.80
N GLY A 50 8.04 0.15 -1.22
CA GLY A 50 7.45 -0.84 -0.29
C GLY A 50 8.42 -1.21 0.83
N LYS A 51 7.96 -1.11 2.09
CA LYS A 51 8.79 -1.18 3.30
C LYS A 51 8.92 -2.58 3.87
N THR A 52 8.62 -3.63 3.10
CA THR A 52 8.68 -5.01 3.59
C THR A 52 10.05 -5.36 4.17
N GLN A 53 11.14 -4.88 3.55
CA GLN A 53 12.50 -5.08 4.06
C GLN A 53 12.82 -4.30 5.33
N LEU A 54 12.05 -3.24 5.60
CA LEU A 54 12.25 -2.36 6.75
C LEU A 54 11.33 -2.69 7.94
N LEU A 55 10.38 -3.61 7.74
CA LEU A 55 9.46 -4.01 8.80
C LEU A 55 10.17 -4.44 10.09
N PRO A 56 11.28 -5.22 10.07
CA PRO A 56 11.99 -5.58 11.29
C PRO A 56 12.54 -4.36 12.04
N GLU A 57 13.02 -3.35 11.31
CA GLU A 57 13.52 -2.11 11.91
C GLU A 57 12.39 -1.24 12.46
N ILE A 58 11.32 -1.07 11.69
CA ILE A 58 10.13 -0.31 12.10
C ILE A 58 9.51 -0.91 13.36
N GLN A 59 9.46 -2.24 13.46
CA GLN A 59 8.90 -2.94 14.61
C GLN A 59 9.62 -2.62 15.93
N LYS A 60 10.91 -2.30 15.90
CA LYS A 60 11.68 -1.90 17.09
C LYS A 60 11.18 -0.59 17.72
N PHE A 61 10.44 0.22 16.94
CA PHE A 61 9.88 1.50 17.38
C PHE A 61 8.40 1.43 17.72
N ILE A 62 7.75 0.29 17.47
CA ILE A 62 6.37 0.11 17.89
C ILE A 62 6.37 -0.08 19.41
N PRO A 63 5.59 0.71 20.16
CA PRO A 63 5.53 0.58 21.61
C PRO A 63 4.98 -0.80 22.01
N ASP A 64 5.77 -1.59 22.73
CA ASP A 64 5.44 -2.95 23.15
C ASP A 64 5.21 -3.07 24.66
N SER A 65 5.49 -2.01 25.41
CA SER A 65 5.32 -1.95 26.86
C SER A 65 4.99 -0.54 27.30
N GLY A 66 4.01 -0.39 28.17
CA GLY A 66 3.60 0.91 28.72
C GLY A 66 2.28 0.83 29.46
N ASP A 67 1.97 1.89 30.22
CA ASP A 67 0.80 1.96 31.09
C ASP A 67 -0.50 2.36 30.34
N LYS A 68 -0.35 3.00 29.16
CA LYS A 68 -1.48 3.49 28.37
C LYS A 68 -1.52 2.80 27.01
N VAL A 69 -2.64 2.12 26.71
CA VAL A 69 -2.87 1.43 25.43
C VAL A 69 -3.23 2.45 24.34
N LEU A 70 -2.52 2.41 23.21
CA LEU A 70 -2.90 3.11 21.99
C LEU A 70 -4.01 2.33 21.29
N THR A 71 -5.15 2.94 21.08
CA THR A 71 -6.32 2.31 20.49
C THR A 71 -6.54 2.64 19.02
N LYS A 72 -5.82 3.65 18.52
CA LYS A 72 -5.95 4.14 17.15
C LYS A 72 -4.66 3.97 16.35
N TYR A 73 -4.81 3.68 15.06
CA TYR A 73 -3.71 3.62 14.10
C TYR A 73 -3.98 4.52 12.90
N ALA A 74 -2.99 5.30 12.49
CA ALA A 74 -3.06 6.13 11.30
C ALA A 74 -1.82 5.94 10.40
N GLU A 75 -2.03 5.62 9.12
CA GLU A 75 -0.98 5.55 8.08
C GLU A 75 -1.35 6.47 6.90
N PRO A 76 -1.09 7.77 7.00
CA PRO A 76 -1.14 8.66 5.86
C PRO A 76 0.04 8.35 4.92
N MET A 77 -0.23 8.19 3.62
CA MET A 77 0.69 7.70 2.58
C MET A 77 0.93 6.19 2.65
N VAL A 78 -0.18 5.42 2.72
CA VAL A 78 -0.18 3.96 2.91
C VAL A 78 0.55 3.20 1.79
N GLY A 79 0.56 3.71 0.56
CA GLY A 79 1.17 3.01 -0.58
C GLY A 79 0.64 1.59 -0.73
N GLY A 80 1.54 0.61 -0.89
CA GLY A 80 1.18 -0.81 -0.99
C GLY A 80 0.73 -1.48 0.31
N GLY A 81 0.74 -0.76 1.45
CA GLY A 81 0.25 -1.24 2.73
C GLY A 81 1.15 -2.25 3.44
N ALA A 82 2.46 -2.23 3.19
CA ALA A 82 3.36 -3.21 3.80
C ALA A 82 3.33 -3.15 5.33
N LEU A 83 3.34 -1.95 5.92
CA LEU A 83 3.22 -1.79 7.36
C LEU A 83 1.79 -2.01 7.84
N LEU A 84 0.79 -1.44 7.15
CA LEU A 84 -0.62 -1.65 7.46
C LEU A 84 -0.94 -3.14 7.65
N PHE A 85 -0.59 -3.98 6.68
CA PHE A 85 -0.90 -5.41 6.74
C PHE A 85 -0.11 -6.13 7.83
N ASN A 86 1.12 -5.71 8.12
CA ASN A 86 1.87 -6.22 9.25
C ASN A 86 1.21 -5.85 10.58
N VAL A 87 0.78 -4.59 10.72
CA VAL A 87 0.07 -4.08 11.90
C VAL A 87 -1.24 -4.83 12.10
N LEU A 88 -2.08 -4.94 11.06
CA LEU A 88 -3.35 -5.65 11.11
C LEU A 88 -3.21 -7.16 11.43
N SER A 89 -2.04 -7.74 11.12
CA SER A 89 -1.75 -9.14 11.44
C SER A 89 -1.30 -9.37 12.88
N LYS A 90 -0.81 -8.33 13.58
CA LYS A 90 -0.15 -8.49 14.88
C LYS A 90 -0.81 -7.73 16.02
N TYR A 91 -1.41 -6.59 15.73
CA TYR A 91 -1.91 -5.67 16.73
C TYR A 91 -3.41 -5.48 16.64
N ASP A 92 -4.01 -5.11 17.75
CA ASP A 92 -5.44 -4.85 17.88
C ASP A 92 -5.67 -3.35 18.10
N PHE A 93 -6.29 -2.71 17.10
CA PHE A 93 -6.69 -1.31 17.15
C PHE A 93 -8.20 -1.22 16.99
N GLU A 94 -8.81 -0.32 17.73
CA GLU A 94 -10.25 -0.05 17.68
C GLU A 94 -10.61 0.78 16.44
N GLU A 95 -9.77 1.77 16.13
CA GLU A 95 -9.95 2.65 14.99
C GLU A 95 -8.69 2.69 14.11
N LEU A 96 -8.87 2.54 12.80
CA LEU A 96 -7.78 2.55 11.82
C LEU A 96 -8.09 3.54 10.70
N TYR A 97 -7.08 4.32 10.34
CA TYR A 97 -7.14 5.30 9.26
C TYR A 97 -5.98 5.10 8.30
N ILE A 98 -6.29 5.06 7.01
CA ILE A 98 -5.27 5.08 5.94
C ILE A 98 -5.62 6.13 4.90
N SER A 99 -4.59 6.75 4.33
CA SER A 99 -4.78 7.62 3.16
C SER A 99 -3.61 7.54 2.20
N ASP A 100 -3.87 7.92 0.96
CA ASP A 100 -2.85 8.14 -0.07
C ASP A 100 -3.38 9.18 -1.06
N ILE A 101 -2.47 9.89 -1.71
CA ILE A 101 -2.82 10.89 -2.71
C ILE A 101 -3.24 10.24 -4.05
N ASN A 102 -2.83 9.00 -4.28
CA ASN A 102 -3.11 8.28 -5.53
C ASN A 102 -4.55 7.72 -5.55
N PRO A 103 -5.44 8.26 -6.40
CA PRO A 103 -6.85 7.87 -6.42
C PRO A 103 -7.07 6.44 -6.94
N GLU A 104 -6.24 5.95 -7.85
CA GLU A 104 -6.35 4.58 -8.37
C GLU A 104 -5.97 3.55 -7.31
N LEU A 105 -4.96 3.85 -6.50
CA LEU A 105 -4.56 3.02 -5.36
C LEU A 105 -5.65 2.96 -4.31
N ILE A 106 -6.18 4.13 -3.92
CA ILE A 106 -7.27 4.21 -2.93
C ILE A 106 -8.54 3.53 -3.46
N ASN A 107 -8.84 3.65 -4.75
CA ASN A 107 -9.94 2.91 -5.37
C ASN A 107 -9.76 1.38 -5.18
N CYS A 108 -8.54 0.86 -5.32
CA CYS A 108 -8.30 -0.57 -5.06
C CYS A 108 -8.60 -0.96 -3.61
N TYR A 109 -8.14 -0.17 -2.63
CA TYR A 109 -8.45 -0.42 -1.22
C TYR A 109 -9.96 -0.39 -0.94
N GLN A 110 -10.66 0.61 -1.48
CA GLN A 110 -12.11 0.75 -1.31
C GLN A 110 -12.89 -0.41 -1.95
N VAL A 111 -12.50 -0.83 -3.17
CA VAL A 111 -13.12 -1.98 -3.85
C VAL A 111 -12.84 -3.29 -3.12
N ILE A 112 -11.61 -3.52 -2.64
CA ILE A 112 -11.31 -4.71 -1.83
C ILE A 112 -12.17 -4.73 -0.56
N LYS A 113 -12.37 -3.59 0.09
CA LYS A 113 -13.22 -3.47 1.28
C LYS A 113 -14.69 -3.77 1.00
N SER A 114 -15.25 -3.31 -0.13
CA SER A 114 -16.69 -3.27 -0.38
C SER A 114 -17.21 -4.30 -1.40
N ASP A 115 -16.36 -4.79 -2.34
CA ASP A 115 -16.79 -5.60 -3.49
C ASP A 115 -15.72 -6.60 -3.93
N VAL A 116 -15.10 -7.29 -2.94
CA VAL A 116 -13.94 -8.16 -3.18
C VAL A 116 -14.25 -9.35 -4.09
N GLU A 117 -15.43 -9.93 -3.96
CA GLU A 117 -15.83 -11.11 -4.75
C GLU A 117 -15.90 -10.78 -6.25
N ARG A 118 -16.51 -9.66 -6.59
CA ARG A 118 -16.55 -9.18 -7.96
C ARG A 118 -15.16 -8.82 -8.49
N LEU A 119 -14.32 -8.22 -7.64
CA LEU A 119 -12.92 -7.95 -8.00
C LEU A 119 -12.17 -9.24 -8.31
N ILE A 120 -12.27 -10.25 -7.46
CA ILE A 120 -11.66 -11.58 -7.65
C ILE A 120 -12.13 -12.19 -8.97
N SER A 121 -13.44 -12.20 -9.22
CA SER A 121 -14.00 -12.72 -10.49
C SER A 121 -13.38 -12.05 -11.71
N LYS A 122 -13.27 -10.72 -11.71
CA LYS A 122 -12.62 -9.97 -12.81
C LYS A 122 -11.13 -10.29 -12.94
N LEU A 123 -10.40 -10.39 -11.83
CA LEU A 123 -8.98 -10.72 -11.84
C LEU A 123 -8.72 -12.14 -12.33
N LEU A 124 -9.55 -13.10 -11.96
CA LEU A 124 -9.46 -14.48 -12.45
C LEU A 124 -9.70 -14.55 -13.96
N THR A 125 -10.70 -13.82 -14.47
CA THR A 125 -10.94 -13.72 -15.93
C THR A 125 -9.72 -13.16 -16.65
N LEU A 126 -9.18 -12.02 -16.19
CA LEU A 126 -7.98 -11.40 -16.77
C LEU A 126 -6.75 -12.32 -16.69
N GLN A 127 -6.57 -13.03 -15.57
CA GLN A 127 -5.49 -13.99 -15.39
C GLN A 127 -5.59 -15.17 -16.34
N THR A 128 -6.75 -15.80 -16.43
CA THR A 128 -6.99 -16.95 -17.30
C THR A 128 -6.75 -16.59 -18.76
N GLU A 129 -7.28 -15.46 -19.20
CA GLU A 129 -7.10 -14.99 -20.57
C GLU A 129 -5.64 -14.65 -20.86
N PHE A 130 -4.97 -13.88 -20.01
CA PHE A 130 -3.56 -13.52 -20.19
C PHE A 130 -2.64 -14.74 -20.22
N LEU A 131 -2.86 -15.73 -19.35
CA LEU A 131 -2.02 -16.93 -19.27
C LEU A 131 -2.25 -17.90 -20.41
N SER A 132 -3.42 -17.89 -21.07
CA SER A 132 -3.69 -18.71 -22.24
C SER A 132 -2.93 -18.26 -23.50
N TYR A 133 -2.41 -17.02 -23.52
CA TYR A 133 -1.76 -16.44 -24.68
C TYR A 133 -0.25 -16.73 -24.72
N ASN A 134 0.30 -16.81 -25.93
CA ASN A 134 1.75 -16.74 -26.16
C ASN A 134 2.27 -15.31 -25.90
N THR A 135 3.59 -15.14 -25.89
CA THR A 135 4.25 -13.88 -25.53
C THR A 135 3.76 -12.68 -26.36
N GLU A 136 3.59 -12.85 -27.67
CA GLU A 136 3.15 -11.76 -28.57
C GLU A 136 1.70 -11.34 -28.28
N LYS A 137 0.81 -12.30 -28.12
CA LYS A 137 -0.58 -12.05 -27.77
C LYS A 137 -0.70 -11.45 -26.36
N ARG A 138 0.11 -11.91 -25.38
CA ARG A 138 0.18 -11.30 -24.04
C ARG A 138 0.56 -9.83 -24.11
N LYS A 139 1.53 -9.49 -24.95
CA LYS A 139 1.95 -8.10 -25.16
C LYS A 139 0.81 -7.25 -25.72
N LEU A 140 0.12 -7.72 -26.75
CA LEU A 140 -1.03 -7.02 -27.31
C LEU A 140 -2.15 -6.85 -26.27
N PHE A 141 -2.49 -7.91 -25.55
CA PHE A 141 -3.50 -7.90 -24.50
C PHE A 141 -3.14 -6.89 -23.40
N TYR A 142 -1.89 -6.91 -22.91
CA TYR A 142 -1.42 -5.96 -21.91
C TYR A 142 -1.61 -4.51 -22.36
N TYR A 143 -1.22 -4.17 -23.58
CA TYR A 143 -1.36 -2.79 -24.06
C TYR A 143 -2.83 -2.39 -24.29
N ASN A 144 -3.70 -3.30 -24.70
CA ASN A 144 -5.13 -3.04 -24.76
C ASN A 144 -5.73 -2.77 -23.38
N ILE A 145 -5.36 -3.57 -22.37
CA ILE A 145 -5.75 -3.35 -20.97
C ILE A 145 -5.23 -1.99 -20.46
N ARG A 146 -3.98 -1.62 -20.80
CA ARG A 146 -3.39 -0.34 -20.41
C ARG A 146 -4.16 0.84 -21.03
N THR A 147 -4.51 0.75 -22.31
CA THR A 147 -5.32 1.76 -22.98
C THR A 147 -6.69 1.90 -22.30
N ARG A 148 -7.37 0.77 -22.06
CA ARG A 148 -8.67 0.77 -21.36
C ARG A 148 -8.56 1.38 -19.96
N PHE A 149 -7.53 1.06 -19.19
CA PHE A 149 -7.28 1.66 -17.89
C PHE A 149 -7.16 3.19 -17.98
N ASN A 150 -6.43 3.70 -18.95
CA ASN A 150 -6.22 5.13 -19.14
C ASN A 150 -7.49 5.88 -19.59
N THR A 151 -8.42 5.22 -20.29
CA THR A 151 -9.70 5.84 -20.71
C THR A 151 -10.73 5.89 -19.58
N LEU A 152 -10.63 5.01 -18.57
CA LEU A 152 -11.59 4.99 -17.47
C LEU A 152 -11.31 6.14 -16.49
N GLN A 153 -12.36 6.87 -16.13
CA GLN A 153 -12.34 7.93 -15.10
C GLN A 153 -13.05 7.45 -13.83
N LEU A 154 -12.51 7.79 -12.67
CA LEU A 154 -13.14 7.43 -11.37
C LEU A 154 -14.34 8.32 -11.04
N ASN A 155 -14.34 9.61 -11.47
CA ASN A 155 -15.43 10.56 -11.25
C ASN A 155 -15.94 10.56 -9.79
N ASN A 156 -15.03 10.50 -8.83
CA ASN A 156 -15.29 10.41 -7.38
C ASN A 156 -16.15 9.20 -6.95
N LYS A 157 -16.19 8.14 -7.76
CA LYS A 157 -16.86 6.87 -7.45
C LYS A 157 -15.88 5.72 -7.47
N THR A 158 -16.11 4.69 -6.65
CA THR A 158 -15.36 3.45 -6.72
C THR A 158 -15.66 2.71 -8.02
N SER A 159 -14.62 2.11 -8.60
CA SER A 159 -14.72 1.34 -9.84
C SER A 159 -14.02 0.01 -9.71
N CYS A 160 -14.80 -1.06 -9.59
CA CYS A 160 -14.26 -2.43 -9.55
C CYS A 160 -13.54 -2.79 -10.86
N GLU A 161 -14.00 -2.26 -11.99
CA GLU A 161 -13.31 -2.45 -13.26
C GLU A 161 -11.94 -1.78 -13.23
N LYS A 162 -11.85 -0.49 -12.89
CA LYS A 162 -10.57 0.21 -12.84
C LYS A 162 -9.61 -0.42 -11.83
N ALA A 163 -10.12 -0.89 -10.68
CA ALA A 163 -9.31 -1.62 -9.69
C ALA A 163 -8.74 -2.93 -10.25
N SER A 164 -9.55 -3.72 -10.97
CA SER A 164 -9.09 -4.97 -11.58
C SER A 164 -8.01 -4.74 -12.63
N LEU A 165 -8.18 -3.71 -13.48
CA LEU A 165 -7.19 -3.35 -14.49
C LEU A 165 -5.90 -2.81 -13.84
N PHE A 166 -6.00 -2.01 -12.77
CA PHE A 166 -4.85 -1.52 -12.02
C PHE A 166 -4.01 -2.66 -11.45
N ILE A 167 -4.66 -3.60 -10.75
CA ILE A 167 -3.99 -4.76 -10.15
C ILE A 167 -3.37 -5.65 -11.23
N PHE A 168 -4.10 -5.92 -12.33
CA PHE A 168 -3.58 -6.66 -13.48
C PHE A 168 -2.30 -6.01 -14.03
N LEU A 169 -2.35 -4.71 -14.35
CA LEU A 169 -1.21 -3.98 -14.88
C LEU A 169 -0.02 -4.00 -13.91
N ASN A 170 -0.24 -3.77 -12.62
CA ASN A 170 0.81 -3.82 -11.62
C ASN A 170 1.48 -5.21 -11.50
N LYS A 171 0.70 -6.29 -11.59
CA LYS A 171 1.21 -7.67 -11.51
C LYS A 171 1.94 -8.12 -12.77
N THR A 172 1.69 -7.47 -13.92
CA THR A 172 2.21 -7.88 -15.24
C THR A 172 3.17 -6.87 -15.87
N CYS A 173 3.29 -5.65 -15.32
CA CYS A 173 4.22 -4.64 -15.82
C CYS A 173 5.66 -4.87 -15.36
N PHE A 174 6.58 -4.15 -15.96
CA PHE A 174 8.01 -4.16 -15.59
C PHE A 174 8.17 -3.75 -14.11
N ASN A 175 8.74 -4.65 -13.32
CA ASN A 175 9.06 -4.49 -11.89
C ASN A 175 7.89 -4.09 -10.97
N GLY A 176 6.63 -4.21 -11.41
CA GLY A 176 5.48 -3.79 -10.62
C GLY A 176 5.43 -2.29 -10.36
N LEU A 177 5.98 -1.48 -11.25
CA LEU A 177 6.06 -0.03 -11.11
C LEU A 177 4.68 0.62 -11.35
N TYR A 178 4.45 1.73 -10.67
CA TYR A 178 3.42 2.70 -11.05
C TYR A 178 4.10 3.98 -11.56
N ARG A 179 3.81 4.33 -12.79
CA ARG A 179 4.35 5.55 -13.42
C ARG A 179 3.34 6.09 -14.41
N VAL A 180 3.15 7.40 -14.40
CA VAL A 180 2.32 8.12 -15.36
C VAL A 180 3.16 9.09 -16.19
N ASN A 181 2.69 9.39 -17.40
CA ASN A 181 3.28 10.43 -18.25
C ASN A 181 2.78 11.83 -17.83
N LYS A 182 3.19 12.87 -18.55
CA LYS A 182 2.75 14.27 -18.29
C LYS A 182 1.24 14.49 -18.42
N LYS A 183 0.52 13.58 -19.10
CA LYS A 183 -0.95 13.62 -19.24
C LYS A 183 -1.67 12.86 -18.11
N GLY A 184 -0.93 12.29 -17.15
CA GLY A 184 -1.49 11.44 -16.09
C GLY A 184 -1.82 10.01 -16.53
N GLU A 185 -1.41 9.58 -17.73
CA GLU A 185 -1.68 8.25 -18.24
C GLU A 185 -0.63 7.25 -17.77
N TYR A 186 -1.06 6.07 -17.31
CA TYR A 186 -0.18 4.97 -16.95
C TYR A 186 0.64 4.51 -18.18
N ASN A 187 1.97 4.45 -18.04
CA ASN A 187 2.87 4.25 -19.17
C ASN A 187 3.96 3.20 -18.97
N VAL A 188 3.87 2.37 -17.92
CA VAL A 188 4.85 1.29 -17.69
C VAL A 188 4.70 0.22 -18.78
N PRO A 189 5.81 -0.33 -19.33
CA PRO A 189 5.75 -1.43 -20.29
C PRO A 189 5.43 -2.75 -19.60
N MET A 190 5.02 -3.75 -20.39
CA MET A 190 4.86 -5.12 -19.92
C MET A 190 6.19 -5.66 -19.36
N GLY A 191 6.13 -6.41 -18.27
CA GLY A 191 7.26 -7.16 -17.72
C GLY A 191 7.41 -8.53 -18.36
N ASP A 192 8.56 -9.16 -18.12
CA ASP A 192 8.86 -10.52 -18.62
C ASP A 192 8.58 -11.56 -17.53
N TYR A 193 7.28 -11.80 -17.26
CA TYR A 193 6.84 -12.81 -16.28
C TYR A 193 6.25 -14.03 -16.99
N LYS A 194 6.84 -15.22 -16.79
CA LYS A 194 6.34 -16.47 -17.37
C LYS A 194 4.95 -16.82 -16.83
N ASN A 195 4.77 -16.77 -15.51
CA ASN A 195 3.52 -17.15 -14.85
C ASN A 195 3.20 -16.22 -13.66
N PRO A 196 2.81 -14.96 -13.92
CA PRO A 196 2.50 -14.01 -12.86
C PRO A 196 1.22 -14.41 -12.11
N LYS A 197 1.26 -14.44 -10.77
CA LYS A 197 0.07 -14.58 -9.92
C LYS A 197 -0.67 -13.23 -9.91
N ILE A 198 -1.65 -13.06 -10.77
CA ILE A 198 -2.42 -11.82 -10.90
C ILE A 198 -3.49 -11.74 -9.81
N CYS A 199 -4.23 -12.82 -9.60
CA CYS A 199 -5.21 -12.95 -8.54
C CYS A 199 -4.67 -13.80 -7.38
N ASP A 200 -4.57 -13.21 -6.20
CA ASP A 200 -4.36 -13.94 -4.95
C ASP A 200 -5.66 -13.91 -4.15
N GLU A 201 -6.60 -14.77 -4.55
CA GLU A 201 -7.95 -14.82 -4.00
C GLU A 201 -7.97 -14.91 -2.48
N LYS A 202 -7.20 -15.86 -1.90
CA LYS A 202 -7.12 -16.05 -0.45
C LYS A 202 -6.64 -14.79 0.26
N ASN A 203 -5.60 -14.14 -0.27
CA ASN A 203 -5.09 -12.91 0.33
C ASN A 203 -6.08 -11.76 0.19
N LEU A 204 -6.72 -11.59 -0.98
CA LEU A 204 -7.72 -10.55 -1.20
C LEU A 204 -8.92 -10.68 -0.25
N MET A 205 -9.43 -11.89 -0.04
CA MET A 205 -10.51 -12.16 0.93
C MET A 205 -10.09 -11.83 2.37
N ASN A 206 -8.87 -12.19 2.75
CA ASN A 206 -8.34 -11.87 4.07
C ASN A 206 -8.12 -10.37 4.26
N VAL A 207 -7.58 -9.69 3.25
CA VAL A 207 -7.42 -8.23 3.24
C VAL A 207 -8.79 -7.54 3.34
N ALA A 208 -9.79 -8.00 2.60
CA ALA A 208 -11.15 -7.45 2.65
C ALA A 208 -11.73 -7.51 4.08
N LYS A 209 -11.59 -8.65 4.75
CA LYS A 209 -12.02 -8.81 6.16
C LYS A 209 -11.28 -7.85 7.08
N ALA A 210 -9.97 -7.72 6.92
CA ALA A 210 -9.15 -6.86 7.76
C ALA A 210 -9.43 -5.36 7.54
N LEU A 211 -9.89 -4.96 6.35
CA LEU A 211 -10.20 -3.56 6.03
C LEU A 211 -11.60 -3.10 6.50
N GLN A 212 -12.47 -3.97 7.05
CA GLN A 212 -13.86 -3.61 7.36
C GLN A 212 -13.97 -2.39 8.28
N ASN A 213 -13.13 -2.29 9.30
CA ASN A 213 -13.13 -1.19 10.27
C ASN A 213 -12.11 -0.09 9.95
N VAL A 214 -11.50 -0.11 8.75
CA VAL A 214 -10.50 0.89 8.33
C VAL A 214 -11.16 2.05 7.62
N VAL A 215 -10.91 3.28 8.05
CA VAL A 215 -11.27 4.51 7.33
C VAL A 215 -10.27 4.71 6.19
N ILE A 216 -10.75 4.76 4.95
CA ILE A 216 -9.92 4.85 3.73
C ILE A 216 -10.20 6.17 3.03
N VAL A 217 -9.19 7.04 2.93
CA VAL A 217 -9.34 8.41 2.40
C VAL A 217 -8.38 8.64 1.23
N CYS A 218 -8.90 9.19 0.12
CA CYS A 218 -8.06 9.72 -0.95
C CYS A 218 -7.71 11.18 -0.65
N GLY A 219 -6.42 11.49 -0.61
CA GLY A 219 -5.96 12.85 -0.43
C GLY A 219 -4.60 12.99 0.24
N ASP A 220 -4.22 14.23 0.43
CA ASP A 220 -3.00 14.62 1.12
C ASP A 220 -3.01 14.17 2.59
N TYR A 221 -1.82 13.95 3.14
CA TYR A 221 -1.63 13.51 4.52
C TYR A 221 -2.27 14.44 5.56
N SER A 222 -2.48 15.71 5.23
CA SER A 222 -3.11 16.67 6.15
C SER A 222 -4.54 16.29 6.53
N LYS A 223 -5.23 15.51 5.68
CA LYS A 223 -6.56 14.98 5.99
C LYS A 223 -6.59 14.05 7.20
N SER A 224 -5.44 13.44 7.58
CA SER A 224 -5.35 12.59 8.77
C SER A 224 -5.44 13.38 10.09
N LYS A 225 -5.24 14.70 10.05
CA LYS A 225 -5.21 15.54 11.28
C LYS A 225 -6.50 15.44 12.11
N VAL A 226 -7.64 15.27 11.47
CA VAL A 226 -8.95 15.18 12.13
C VAL A 226 -9.15 13.82 12.84
N PHE A 227 -8.37 12.82 12.48
CA PHE A 227 -8.42 11.48 13.06
C PHE A 227 -7.40 11.32 14.20
N ILE A 228 -6.26 12.04 14.12
CA ILE A 228 -5.12 11.86 15.01
C ILE A 228 -5.35 12.57 16.32
N ASP A 229 -5.19 11.86 17.43
CA ASP A 229 -5.22 12.36 18.81
C ASP A 229 -4.10 11.74 19.66
N ASN A 230 -4.20 11.87 21.00
CA ASN A 230 -3.19 11.34 21.93
C ASN A 230 -3.18 9.81 22.05
N ASP A 231 -4.22 9.12 21.55
CA ASP A 231 -4.37 7.68 21.60
C ASP A 231 -4.05 7.02 20.24
N THR A 232 -3.53 7.82 19.29
CA THR A 232 -3.22 7.38 17.93
C THR A 232 -1.75 7.03 17.76
N PHE A 233 -1.45 5.81 17.35
CA PHE A 233 -0.14 5.46 16.77
C PHE A 233 -0.11 5.91 15.32
N VAL A 234 0.74 6.89 15.01
CA VAL A 234 0.88 7.41 13.65
C VAL A 234 2.17 6.92 13.03
N TYR A 235 2.05 6.20 11.90
CA TYR A 235 3.19 5.92 11.06
C TYR A 235 3.19 6.85 9.85
N ARG A 236 4.26 7.62 9.71
CA ARG A 236 4.44 8.54 8.59
C ARG A 236 5.86 8.44 8.07
N LEU A 237 6.01 8.10 6.80
CA LEU A 237 7.28 8.18 6.11
C LEU A 237 7.31 9.46 5.28
N PHE A 238 8.29 10.33 5.55
CA PHE A 238 8.60 11.40 4.61
C PHE A 238 9.54 10.85 3.54
N PRO A 239 9.20 10.96 2.25
CA PRO A 239 10.16 10.78 1.18
C PRO A 239 11.11 11.99 1.18
N ALA A 240 12.00 12.07 2.15
CA ALA A 240 12.88 13.24 2.33
C ALA A 240 13.86 13.43 1.15
N LEU A 241 13.94 12.52 0.17
CA LEU A 241 14.96 12.60 -0.89
C LEU A 241 14.56 12.06 -2.28
N ALA A 242 13.31 11.83 -2.57
CA ALA A 242 12.94 11.56 -3.98
C ALA A 242 13.08 12.81 -4.88
N LEU A 243 13.36 13.98 -4.29
CA LEU A 243 13.47 15.26 -4.99
C LEU A 243 14.91 15.65 -5.41
N GLN A 244 15.93 14.89 -5.02
CA GLN A 244 17.32 15.24 -5.38
C GLN A 244 18.06 14.23 -6.27
N VAL A 245 17.47 13.09 -6.59
CA VAL A 245 18.02 12.24 -7.64
C VAL A 245 17.35 12.63 -8.95
N GLY A 246 17.82 13.71 -9.55
CA GLY A 246 17.61 13.98 -10.94
C GLY A 246 18.19 12.81 -11.73
N PHE A 247 17.35 11.92 -12.23
CA PHE A 247 17.75 11.02 -13.29
C PHE A 247 18.08 11.88 -14.50
N GLY A 248 19.37 12.23 -14.62
CA GLY A 248 19.94 12.71 -15.84
C GLY A 248 19.72 11.62 -16.90
N VAL A 249 18.77 11.85 -17.77
CA VAL A 249 18.64 11.11 -19.01
C VAL A 249 19.79 11.59 -19.89
N ARG A 250 20.77 10.73 -20.12
CA ARG A 250 21.55 10.75 -21.37
C ARG A 250 20.93 9.75 -22.32
#